data_3a87add5c6b167ab1fed3e3c8a648abb
#
_entry.id   3a87add5c6b167ab1fed3e3c8a648abb
#
_cell.length_a   1.000
_cell.length_b   1.000
_cell.length_c   1.000
_cell.angle_alpha   90.00
_cell.angle_beta   90.00
_cell.angle_gamma   90.00
#
_symmetry.space_group_name_H-M   'P 1'
#
loop_
_entity.id
_entity.type
_entity.pdbx_description
1 polymer ?
#
loop_
_entity_poly.entity_id
_entity_poly.type
_entity_poly.pdbx_seq_one_letter_code
_entity_poly.pdbx_strand_id
1 'polypeptide(L)'
;ISAWLVLVGLLRWLRAQSWVCFTAATLLSLALGIILFLILSSRHKRRSLNKKEQELQEKLMLHLALERDERVRATLLEALIADGKDAHCEKDALSVDGVPLIPIFTMQPVSADAVARLLKEYGTENFCIACNTLSSEAEKLLSSFSRTALQGTEIFELLRRTDKIPNPLICGEIPRKTAKYKLHRTFSKRNAYPFFVSGAGLLI
;
A
#
# COMPACT_ATOMS: atom_id res chain seq x y z
N ILE A 1 -27.37 -20.51 7.54
CA ILE A 1 -28.44 -21.56 7.60
C ILE A 1 -27.79 -22.94 7.76
N SER A 2 -26.78 -23.31 6.95
CA SER A 2 -26.13 -24.61 7.03
C SER A 2 -25.47 -24.92 8.39
N ALA A 3 -24.79 -23.96 9.01
CA ALA A 3 -24.15 -24.14 10.31
C ALA A 3 -25.19 -24.39 11.46
N TRP A 4 -26.33 -23.76 11.38
CA TRP A 4 -27.42 -23.95 12.36
C TRP A 4 -28.00 -25.36 12.26
N LEU A 5 -28.26 -25.88 11.03
CA LEU A 5 -28.77 -27.23 10.83
C LEU A 5 -27.81 -28.32 11.33
N VAL A 6 -26.50 -28.14 11.11
CA VAL A 6 -25.46 -29.03 11.62
C VAL A 6 -25.46 -29.05 13.15
N LEU A 7 -25.52 -27.86 13.78
CA LEU A 7 -25.56 -27.73 15.24
C LEU A 7 -26.81 -28.37 15.86
N VAL A 8 -27.97 -28.15 15.25
CA VAL A 8 -29.22 -28.77 15.71
C VAL A 8 -29.17 -30.29 15.60
N GLY A 9 -28.63 -30.81 14.47
CA GLY A 9 -28.44 -32.25 14.26
C GLY A 9 -27.51 -32.87 15.30
N LEU A 10 -26.40 -32.20 15.60
CA LEU A 10 -25.38 -32.66 16.55
C LEU A 10 -25.92 -32.65 18.01
N LEU A 11 -26.65 -31.62 18.40
CA LEU A 11 -27.28 -31.53 19.71
C LEU A 11 -28.42 -32.55 19.89
N ARG A 12 -29.18 -32.85 18.84
CA ARG A 12 -30.22 -33.88 18.84
C ARG A 12 -29.61 -35.29 18.97
N TRP A 13 -28.44 -35.52 18.37
CA TRP A 13 -27.72 -36.78 18.54
C TRP A 13 -27.25 -37.02 19.98
N LEU A 14 -26.96 -35.95 20.75
CA LEU A 14 -26.62 -35.99 22.19
C LEU A 14 -27.83 -36.22 23.11
N ARG A 15 -29.02 -36.54 22.58
CA ARG A 15 -30.26 -36.78 23.34
C ARG A 15 -30.69 -35.62 24.26
N ALA A 16 -30.29 -34.40 23.97
CA ALA A 16 -30.73 -33.23 24.72
C ALA A 16 -32.21 -32.91 24.40
N GLN A 17 -32.88 -32.33 25.38
CA GLN A 17 -34.30 -31.94 25.24
C GLN A 17 -34.45 -30.93 24.09
N SER A 18 -35.43 -31.12 23.20
CA SER A 18 -35.48 -30.40 21.89
C SER A 18 -35.43 -28.87 21.99
N TRP A 19 -36.11 -28.29 23.01
CA TRP A 19 -36.07 -26.83 23.17
C TRP A 19 -34.70 -26.31 23.65
N VAL A 20 -33.95 -27.07 24.45
CA VAL A 20 -32.56 -26.75 24.86
C VAL A 20 -31.62 -26.79 23.65
N CYS A 21 -31.85 -27.73 22.75
CA CYS A 21 -31.04 -27.79 21.50
C CYS A 21 -31.28 -26.57 20.64
N PHE A 22 -32.51 -26.09 20.51
CA PHE A 22 -32.83 -24.89 19.73
C PHE A 22 -32.21 -23.62 20.33
N THR A 23 -32.32 -23.41 21.63
CA THR A 23 -31.75 -22.23 22.29
C THR A 23 -30.22 -22.23 22.24
N ALA A 24 -29.58 -23.35 22.51
CA ALA A 24 -28.15 -23.49 22.46
C ALA A 24 -27.61 -23.28 21.01
N ALA A 25 -28.25 -23.87 20.00
CA ALA A 25 -27.87 -23.71 18.60
C ALA A 25 -28.00 -22.26 18.11
N THR A 26 -29.08 -21.55 18.53
CA THR A 26 -29.25 -20.13 18.18
C THR A 26 -28.20 -19.25 18.83
N LEU A 27 -27.90 -19.43 20.12
CA LEU A 27 -26.86 -18.68 20.82
C LEU A 27 -25.49 -18.90 20.21
N LEU A 28 -25.15 -20.16 19.90
CA LEU A 28 -23.84 -20.51 19.31
C LEU A 28 -23.70 -19.96 17.89
N SER A 29 -24.75 -20.04 17.07
CA SER A 29 -24.75 -19.50 15.72
C SER A 29 -24.62 -17.97 15.70
N LEU A 30 -25.25 -17.29 16.67
CA LEU A 30 -25.16 -15.85 16.84
C LEU A 30 -23.76 -15.43 17.29
N ALA A 31 -23.14 -16.15 18.22
CA ALA A 31 -21.78 -15.94 18.67
C ALA A 31 -20.77 -16.11 17.50
N LEU A 32 -20.90 -17.19 16.72
CA LEU A 32 -20.09 -17.43 15.53
C LEU A 32 -20.27 -16.32 14.47
N GLY A 33 -21.51 -15.87 14.26
CA GLY A 33 -21.82 -14.76 13.36
C GLY A 33 -21.13 -13.45 13.77
N ILE A 34 -21.16 -13.12 15.07
CA ILE A 34 -20.48 -11.94 15.60
C ILE A 34 -18.96 -12.05 15.43
N ILE A 35 -18.37 -13.19 15.76
CA ILE A 35 -16.93 -13.41 15.60
C ILE A 35 -16.50 -13.26 14.14
N LEU A 36 -17.23 -13.89 13.20
CA LEU A 36 -16.97 -13.76 11.77
C LEU A 36 -17.12 -12.32 11.30
N PHE A 37 -18.16 -11.61 11.75
CA PHE A 37 -18.36 -10.20 11.41
C PHE A 37 -17.19 -9.33 11.90
N LEU A 38 -16.70 -9.52 13.13
CA LEU A 38 -15.58 -8.79 13.69
C LEU A 38 -14.28 -9.05 12.91
N ILE A 39 -14.02 -10.32 12.56
CA ILE A 39 -12.85 -10.69 11.76
C ILE A 39 -12.91 -10.06 10.37
N LEU A 40 -14.04 -10.14 9.68
CA LEU A 40 -14.23 -9.59 8.35
C LEU A 40 -14.14 -8.06 8.36
N SER A 41 -14.76 -7.39 9.35
CA SER A 41 -14.71 -5.94 9.47
C SER A 41 -13.29 -5.44 9.75
N SER A 42 -12.53 -6.12 10.60
CA SER A 42 -11.14 -5.81 10.89
C SER A 42 -10.25 -5.97 9.65
N ARG A 43 -10.44 -7.05 8.88
CA ARG A 43 -9.72 -7.27 7.62
C ARG A 43 -10.08 -6.20 6.57
N HIS A 44 -11.35 -5.81 6.48
CA HIS A 44 -11.79 -4.77 5.56
C HIS A 44 -11.19 -3.40 5.92
N LYS A 45 -11.17 -3.06 7.21
CA LYS A 45 -10.58 -1.81 7.70
C LYS A 45 -9.07 -1.74 7.41
N ARG A 46 -8.31 -2.81 7.69
CA ARG A 46 -6.88 -2.90 7.36
C ARG A 46 -6.62 -2.74 5.87
N ARG A 47 -7.39 -3.43 5.01
CA ARG A 47 -7.26 -3.31 3.54
C ARG A 47 -7.55 -1.90 3.02
N SER A 48 -8.51 -1.19 3.65
CA SER A 48 -8.83 0.18 3.24
C SER A 48 -7.76 1.18 3.69
N LEU A 49 -7.11 0.97 4.84
CA LEU A 49 -5.97 1.77 5.30
C LEU A 49 -4.77 1.59 4.40
N ASN A 50 -4.38 0.33 4.12
CA ASN A 50 -3.26 0.04 3.23
C ASN A 50 -3.46 0.62 1.82
N LYS A 51 -4.71 0.59 1.30
CA LYS A 51 -5.00 1.24 -0.01
C LYS A 51 -4.83 2.75 0.02
N LYS A 52 -5.23 3.41 1.10
CA LYS A 52 -5.05 4.85 1.25
C LYS A 52 -3.58 5.24 1.36
N GLU A 53 -2.80 4.42 2.07
CA GLU A 53 -1.35 4.62 2.18
C GLU A 53 -0.66 4.43 0.83
N GLN A 54 -1.02 3.38 0.09
CA GLN A 54 -0.52 3.17 -1.27
C GLN A 54 -0.89 4.33 -2.21
N GLU A 55 -2.16 4.79 -2.19
CA GLU A 55 -2.60 5.94 -2.98
C GLU A 55 -1.83 7.22 -2.61
N LEU A 56 -1.51 7.42 -1.33
CA LEU A 56 -0.71 8.57 -0.89
C LEU A 56 0.74 8.44 -1.33
N GLN A 57 1.33 7.26 -1.21
CA GLN A 57 2.69 6.99 -1.69
C GLN A 57 2.82 7.22 -3.19
N GLU A 58 1.88 6.68 -4.00
CA GLU A 58 1.87 6.90 -5.45
C GLU A 58 1.78 8.39 -5.80
N LYS A 59 0.92 9.14 -5.12
CA LYS A 59 0.79 10.59 -5.31
C LYS A 59 2.06 11.33 -4.94
N LEU A 60 2.70 10.96 -3.84
CA LEU A 60 3.94 11.57 -3.41
C LEU A 60 5.07 11.31 -4.41
N MET A 61 5.21 10.06 -4.89
CA MET A 61 6.21 9.71 -5.88
C MET A 61 6.00 10.47 -7.20
N LEU A 62 4.75 10.62 -7.61
CA LEU A 62 4.41 11.40 -8.79
C LEU A 62 4.69 12.90 -8.59
N HIS A 63 4.42 13.43 -7.38
CA HIS A 63 4.77 14.80 -7.03
C HIS A 63 6.28 15.03 -7.12
N LEU A 64 7.09 14.13 -6.51
CA LEU A 64 8.55 14.23 -6.57
C LEU A 64 9.10 14.10 -8.00
N ALA A 65 8.45 13.31 -8.86
CA ALA A 65 8.86 13.16 -10.26
C ALA A 65 8.49 14.37 -11.15
N LEU A 66 7.53 15.20 -10.74
CA LEU A 66 7.07 16.39 -11.46
C LEU A 66 7.63 17.70 -10.90
N GLU A 67 8.14 17.66 -9.68
CA GLU A 67 8.70 18.84 -9.01
C GLU A 67 10.11 19.11 -9.55
N ARG A 68 10.59 20.34 -9.37
CA ARG A 68 11.95 20.72 -9.76
C ARG A 68 12.98 20.05 -8.87
N ASP A 69 14.07 19.59 -9.44
CA ASP A 69 15.14 18.86 -8.74
C ASP A 69 15.67 19.62 -7.51
N GLU A 70 15.76 20.94 -7.58
CA GLU A 70 16.17 21.77 -6.45
C GLU A 70 15.22 21.67 -5.25
N ARG A 71 13.90 21.65 -5.49
CA ARG A 71 12.90 21.53 -4.45
C ARG A 71 12.85 20.11 -3.88
N VAL A 72 13.00 19.12 -4.75
CA VAL A 72 13.08 17.73 -4.32
C VAL A 72 14.28 17.54 -3.39
N ARG A 73 15.45 18.09 -3.78
CA ARG A 73 16.65 18.07 -2.93
C ARG A 73 16.42 18.78 -1.60
N ALA A 74 15.82 19.97 -1.61
CA ALA A 74 15.49 20.71 -0.38
C ALA A 74 14.56 19.90 0.55
N THR A 75 13.50 19.30 0.00
CA THR A 75 12.55 18.49 0.78
C THR A 75 13.22 17.26 1.39
N LEU A 76 14.06 16.56 0.62
CA LEU A 76 14.81 15.40 1.12
C LEU A 76 15.84 15.82 2.18
N LEU A 77 16.54 16.94 1.97
CA LEU A 77 17.50 17.48 2.92
C LEU A 77 16.83 17.80 4.26
N GLU A 78 15.71 18.51 4.23
CA GLU A 78 14.96 18.82 5.45
C GLU A 78 14.48 17.56 6.17
N ALA A 79 14.04 16.54 5.42
CA ALA A 79 13.60 15.29 6.01
C ALA A 79 14.78 14.51 6.64
N LEU A 80 15.92 14.47 5.99
CA LEU A 80 17.12 13.79 6.50
C LEU A 80 17.66 14.46 7.77
N ILE A 81 17.70 15.80 7.79
CA ILE A 81 18.09 16.57 8.98
C ILE A 81 17.09 16.34 10.11
N ALA A 82 15.79 16.33 9.83
CA ALA A 82 14.76 16.03 10.82
C ALA A 82 14.81 14.59 11.35
N ASP A 83 15.35 13.66 10.57
CA ASP A 83 15.62 12.28 10.95
C ASP A 83 16.91 12.14 11.79
N GLY A 84 17.64 13.24 12.00
CA GLY A 84 18.88 13.27 12.81
C GLY A 84 20.14 12.87 12.05
N LYS A 85 20.10 12.83 10.71
CA LYS A 85 21.28 12.55 9.88
C LYS A 85 22.04 13.84 9.59
N ASP A 86 23.37 13.72 9.50
CA ASP A 86 24.20 14.83 9.03
C ASP A 86 24.09 14.92 7.51
N ALA A 87 23.27 15.86 7.06
CA ALA A 87 23.00 16.03 5.64
C ALA A 87 23.24 17.47 5.19
N HIS A 88 23.92 17.63 4.05
CA HIS A 88 24.17 18.92 3.42
C HIS A 88 24.08 18.81 1.91
N CYS A 89 23.83 19.95 1.26
CA CYS A 89 23.68 19.99 -0.19
C CYS A 89 25.05 20.21 -0.84
N GLU A 90 25.43 19.34 -1.75
CA GLU A 90 26.60 19.48 -2.63
C GLU A 90 26.13 19.57 -4.07
N LYS A 91 26.42 20.67 -4.76
CA LYS A 91 26.08 20.91 -6.19
C LYS A 91 24.82 20.15 -6.69
N ASP A 92 25.01 18.92 -7.17
CA ASP A 92 23.93 18.09 -7.75
C ASP A 92 23.55 16.88 -6.90
N ALA A 93 24.20 16.64 -5.76
CA ALA A 93 23.93 15.56 -4.82
C ALA A 93 23.66 16.09 -3.40
N LEU A 94 23.12 15.23 -2.55
CA LEU A 94 23.02 15.45 -1.11
C LEU A 94 24.12 14.61 -0.44
N SER A 95 24.95 15.19 0.39
CA SER A 95 25.85 14.42 1.22
C SER A 95 25.12 14.01 2.50
N VAL A 96 25.06 12.74 2.81
CA VAL A 96 24.39 12.18 3.99
C VAL A 96 25.40 11.31 4.73
N ASP A 97 25.81 11.71 5.93
CA ASP A 97 26.82 11.01 6.72
C ASP A 97 28.13 10.76 5.92
N GLY A 98 28.48 11.70 5.03
CA GLY A 98 29.67 11.61 4.18
C GLY A 98 29.49 10.73 2.93
N VAL A 99 28.27 10.23 2.65
CA VAL A 99 27.95 9.47 1.44
C VAL A 99 27.08 10.32 0.53
N PRO A 100 27.44 10.53 -0.75
CA PRO A 100 26.61 11.25 -1.70
C PRO A 100 25.34 10.48 -2.01
N LEU A 101 24.18 11.13 -1.81
CA LEU A 101 22.85 10.68 -2.15
C LEU A 101 22.39 11.43 -3.41
N ILE A 102 22.14 10.68 -4.48
CA ILE A 102 21.79 11.24 -5.79
C ILE A 102 20.29 11.05 -5.99
N PRO A 103 19.47 12.13 -5.97
CA PRO A 103 18.04 12.03 -6.20
C PRO A 103 17.73 11.93 -7.70
N ILE A 104 17.07 10.84 -8.12
CA ILE A 104 16.62 10.60 -9.49
C ILE A 104 15.14 10.21 -9.47
N PHE A 105 14.28 11.19 -9.56
CA PHE A 105 12.83 10.96 -9.58
C PHE A 105 12.31 11.08 -11.01
N THR A 106 11.89 9.95 -11.56
CA THR A 106 11.35 9.84 -12.92
C THR A 106 10.02 9.09 -12.88
N MET A 107 9.15 9.32 -13.86
CA MET A 107 7.89 8.58 -13.98
C MET A 107 8.10 7.11 -14.35
N GLN A 108 9.22 6.80 -14.97
CA GLN A 108 9.59 5.45 -15.35
C GLN A 108 10.63 4.89 -14.36
N PRO A 109 10.72 3.57 -14.21
CA PRO A 109 11.78 2.97 -13.42
C PRO A 109 13.17 3.39 -13.92
N VAL A 110 14.07 3.69 -13.00
CA VAL A 110 15.45 4.04 -13.35
C VAL A 110 16.11 2.85 -14.05
N SER A 111 16.63 3.10 -15.26
CA SER A 111 17.23 2.06 -16.10
C SER A 111 18.65 1.71 -15.67
N ALA A 112 19.13 0.53 -16.08
CA ALA A 112 20.51 0.10 -15.87
C ALA A 112 21.54 1.06 -16.52
N ASP A 113 21.19 1.67 -17.67
CA ASP A 113 22.04 2.64 -18.35
C ASP A 113 22.24 3.92 -17.52
N ALA A 114 21.19 4.39 -16.85
CA ALA A 114 21.29 5.54 -15.96
C ALA A 114 22.22 5.23 -14.76
N VAL A 115 22.07 4.06 -14.16
CA VAL A 115 22.95 3.59 -13.08
C VAL A 115 24.39 3.42 -13.56
N ALA A 116 24.60 2.87 -14.75
CA ALA A 116 25.93 2.71 -15.34
C ALA A 116 26.64 4.05 -15.58
N ARG A 117 25.89 5.11 -15.94
CA ARG A 117 26.45 6.47 -16.06
C ARG A 117 26.93 6.99 -14.71
N LEU A 118 26.12 6.83 -13.65
CA LEU A 118 26.49 7.24 -12.30
C LEU A 118 27.72 6.46 -11.79
N LEU A 119 27.78 5.16 -12.05
CA LEU A 119 28.95 4.35 -11.72
C LEU A 119 30.22 4.81 -12.42
N LYS A 120 30.11 5.34 -13.65
CA LYS A 120 31.25 5.95 -14.36
C LYS A 120 31.65 7.32 -13.81
N GLU A 121 30.67 8.11 -13.39
CA GLU A 121 30.86 9.45 -12.86
C GLU A 121 31.48 9.45 -11.45
N TYR A 122 30.91 8.64 -10.57
CA TYR A 122 31.36 8.54 -9.16
C TYR A 122 32.44 7.47 -8.95
N GLY A 123 32.68 6.61 -9.92
CA GLY A 123 33.76 5.62 -9.88
C GLY A 123 33.67 4.66 -8.70
N THR A 124 34.76 4.61 -7.92
CA THR A 124 34.89 3.74 -6.75
C THR A 124 34.28 4.33 -5.48
N GLU A 125 33.88 5.60 -5.48
CA GLU A 125 33.29 6.25 -4.32
C GLU A 125 31.94 5.65 -3.96
N ASN A 126 31.67 5.57 -2.65
CA ASN A 126 30.38 5.10 -2.19
C ASN A 126 29.32 6.16 -2.49
N PHE A 127 28.23 5.77 -3.13
CA PHE A 127 27.06 6.62 -3.31
C PHE A 127 25.77 5.84 -3.09
N CYS A 128 24.71 6.56 -2.81
CA CYS A 128 23.36 6.05 -2.69
C CYS A 128 22.47 6.75 -3.73
N ILE A 129 21.48 6.03 -4.27
CA ILE A 129 20.51 6.61 -5.21
C ILE A 129 19.16 6.72 -4.49
N ALA A 130 18.54 7.91 -4.54
CA ALA A 130 17.15 8.08 -4.11
C ALA A 130 16.26 8.10 -5.36
N CYS A 131 15.34 7.14 -5.49
CA CYS A 131 14.49 7.03 -6.69
C CYS A 131 13.10 6.49 -6.37
N ASN A 132 12.17 6.66 -7.30
CA ASN A 132 10.82 6.07 -7.19
C ASN A 132 10.88 4.55 -7.21
N THR A 133 11.42 4.01 -8.28
CA THR A 133 11.56 2.57 -8.54
C THR A 133 12.79 2.32 -9.40
N LEU A 134 13.40 1.16 -9.23
CA LEU A 134 14.49 0.66 -10.07
C LEU A 134 13.98 -0.41 -11.02
N SER A 135 14.57 -0.51 -12.21
CA SER A 135 14.40 -1.69 -13.04
C SER A 135 15.14 -2.89 -12.42
N SER A 136 14.69 -4.10 -12.69
CA SER A 136 15.32 -5.32 -12.18
C SER A 136 16.80 -5.46 -12.58
N GLU A 137 17.14 -4.90 -13.73
CA GLU A 137 18.53 -4.85 -14.26
C GLU A 137 19.37 -3.82 -13.50
N ALA A 138 18.79 -2.64 -13.22
CA ALA A 138 19.45 -1.60 -12.43
C ALA A 138 19.71 -2.06 -10.99
N GLU A 139 18.77 -2.77 -10.39
CA GLU A 139 18.89 -3.34 -9.04
C GLU A 139 20.01 -4.38 -8.96
N LYS A 140 20.08 -5.29 -9.94
CA LYS A 140 21.19 -6.26 -10.08
C LYS A 140 22.52 -5.58 -10.26
N LEU A 141 22.58 -4.52 -11.09
CA LEU A 141 23.78 -3.76 -11.31
C LEU A 141 24.27 -3.08 -10.02
N LEU A 142 23.41 -2.39 -9.28
CA LEU A 142 23.75 -1.77 -8.00
C LEU A 142 24.22 -2.79 -6.98
N SER A 143 23.53 -3.93 -6.85
CA SER A 143 23.91 -4.98 -5.93
C SER A 143 25.29 -5.59 -6.25
N SER A 144 25.64 -5.73 -7.53
CA SER A 144 26.94 -6.24 -7.95
C SER A 144 28.10 -5.30 -7.57
N PHE A 145 27.83 -4.01 -7.41
CA PHE A 145 28.80 -3.01 -6.94
C PHE A 145 28.64 -2.68 -5.44
N SER A 146 27.81 -3.45 -4.69
CA SER A 146 27.54 -3.20 -3.27
C SER A 146 27.03 -1.80 -2.98
N ARG A 147 26.24 -1.23 -3.89
CA ARG A 147 25.64 0.10 -3.76
C ARG A 147 24.20 -0.02 -3.26
N THR A 148 23.76 0.99 -2.53
CA THR A 148 22.42 1.05 -1.97
C THR A 148 21.55 2.04 -2.72
N ALA A 149 20.24 1.80 -2.70
CA ALA A 149 19.27 2.73 -3.23
C ALA A 149 18.12 2.89 -2.23
N LEU A 150 17.74 4.12 -1.97
CA LEU A 150 16.53 4.49 -1.24
C LEU A 150 15.37 4.50 -2.24
N GLN A 151 14.51 3.51 -2.14
CA GLN A 151 13.35 3.41 -3.03
C GLN A 151 12.14 4.17 -2.48
N GLY A 152 11.13 4.37 -3.34
CA GLY A 152 9.95 5.18 -3.02
C GLY A 152 9.24 4.81 -1.72
N THR A 153 9.26 3.55 -1.29
CA THR A 153 8.68 3.11 -0.01
C THR A 153 9.45 3.69 1.18
N GLU A 154 10.78 3.61 1.13
CA GLU A 154 11.66 4.11 2.20
C GLU A 154 11.63 5.63 2.28
N ILE A 155 11.57 6.30 1.10
CA ILE A 155 11.43 7.75 1.01
C ILE A 155 10.09 8.20 1.57
N PHE A 156 9.01 7.47 1.25
CA PHE A 156 7.68 7.75 1.80
C PHE A 156 7.66 7.62 3.32
N GLU A 157 8.26 6.57 3.86
CA GLU A 157 8.36 6.36 5.30
C GLU A 157 9.21 7.45 5.98
N LEU A 158 10.32 7.85 5.37
CA LEU A 158 11.17 8.96 5.84
C LEU A 158 10.37 10.27 5.91
N LEU A 159 9.71 10.67 4.83
CA LEU A 159 8.93 11.91 4.76
C LEU A 159 7.73 11.88 5.69
N ARG A 160 7.10 10.74 5.89
CA ARG A 160 6.00 10.55 6.83
C ARG A 160 6.45 10.65 8.28
N ARG A 161 7.55 10.00 8.63
CA ARG A 161 8.10 9.99 10.00
C ARG A 161 8.57 11.37 10.43
N THR A 162 9.10 12.14 9.51
CA THR A 162 9.59 13.51 9.74
C THR A 162 8.52 14.59 9.55
N ASP A 163 7.28 14.21 9.17
CA ASP A 163 6.16 15.13 8.87
C ASP A 163 6.51 16.18 7.78
N LYS A 164 7.34 15.77 6.83
CA LYS A 164 7.81 16.61 5.71
C LYS A 164 7.13 16.26 4.37
N ILE A 165 5.96 15.64 4.41
CA ILE A 165 5.18 15.40 3.19
C ILE A 165 4.73 16.74 2.60
N PRO A 166 5.07 17.05 1.34
CA PRO A 166 4.67 18.31 0.70
C PRO A 166 3.14 18.48 0.70
N ASN A 167 2.68 19.67 1.05
CA ASN A 167 1.26 19.99 0.99
C ASN A 167 1.08 21.44 0.43
N PRO A 168 0.34 21.63 -0.70
CA PRO A 168 -0.41 20.62 -1.44
C PRO A 168 0.47 19.77 -2.35
N LEU A 169 0.10 18.50 -2.57
CA LEU A 169 0.68 17.68 -3.62
C LEU A 169 0.23 18.21 -5.00
N ILE A 170 1.12 18.23 -6.00
CA ILE A 170 0.83 18.69 -7.37
C ILE A 170 -0.32 17.90 -7.99
N CYS A 171 -0.36 16.61 -7.73
CA CYS A 171 -1.49 15.78 -8.09
C CYS A 171 -2.63 16.03 -7.11
N GLY A 172 -3.51 16.97 -7.45
CA GLY A 172 -4.75 17.21 -6.74
C GLY A 172 -5.53 15.91 -6.50
N GLU A 173 -6.56 15.95 -5.68
CA GLU A 173 -7.38 14.77 -5.41
C GLU A 173 -7.79 14.11 -6.74
N ILE A 174 -7.27 12.91 -7.00
CA ILE A 174 -7.82 12.07 -8.08
C ILE A 174 -9.30 11.95 -7.78
N PRO A 175 -10.20 12.38 -8.70
CA PRO A 175 -11.62 12.40 -8.41
C PRO A 175 -12.01 10.99 -7.96
N ARG A 176 -12.31 10.86 -6.67
CA ARG A 176 -12.78 9.59 -6.10
C ARG A 176 -13.96 9.18 -6.95
N LYS A 177 -13.82 8.08 -7.67
CA LYS A 177 -14.95 7.45 -8.35
C LYS A 177 -16.04 7.35 -7.29
N THR A 178 -17.00 8.25 -7.38
CA THR A 178 -18.01 8.47 -6.34
C THR A 178 -18.69 7.15 -5.98
N ALA A 179 -19.09 6.98 -4.73
CA ALA A 179 -19.80 5.78 -4.26
C ALA A 179 -20.97 5.40 -5.20
N LYS A 180 -21.60 6.39 -5.84
CA LYS A 180 -22.58 6.23 -6.94
C LYS A 180 -22.07 5.36 -8.09
N TYR A 181 -20.82 5.53 -8.55
CA TYR A 181 -20.28 4.73 -9.66
C TYR A 181 -20.00 3.28 -9.24
N LYS A 182 -19.58 3.07 -7.97
CA LYS A 182 -19.43 1.73 -7.41
C LYS A 182 -20.79 1.02 -7.28
N LEU A 183 -21.82 1.73 -6.79
CA LEU A 183 -23.18 1.19 -6.69
C LEU A 183 -23.72 0.81 -8.09
N HIS A 184 -23.60 1.70 -9.07
CA HIS A 184 -24.09 1.44 -10.42
C HIS A 184 -23.38 0.25 -11.10
N ARG A 185 -22.09 0.02 -10.81
CA ARG A 185 -21.36 -1.14 -11.31
C ARG A 185 -21.74 -2.43 -10.61
N THR A 186 -22.03 -2.38 -9.31
CA THR A 186 -22.44 -3.54 -8.51
C THR A 186 -23.88 -3.97 -8.88
N PHE A 187 -24.76 -3.01 -9.17
CA PHE A 187 -26.16 -3.25 -9.57
C PHE A 187 -26.38 -3.17 -11.09
N SER A 188 -25.31 -3.28 -11.90
CA SER A 188 -25.48 -3.35 -13.34
C SER A 188 -26.20 -4.65 -13.71
N LYS A 189 -27.08 -4.59 -14.73
CA LYS A 189 -27.86 -5.74 -15.23
C LYS A 189 -27.01 -6.99 -15.47
N ARG A 190 -25.75 -6.81 -15.84
CA ARG A 190 -24.78 -7.89 -16.09
C ARG A 190 -24.35 -8.63 -14.82
N ASN A 191 -24.30 -7.95 -13.67
CA ASN A 191 -23.93 -8.54 -12.38
C ASN A 191 -25.15 -9.01 -11.57
N ALA A 192 -26.36 -8.59 -11.95
CA ALA A 192 -27.60 -9.01 -11.27
C ALA A 192 -28.00 -10.45 -11.63
N TYR A 193 -27.68 -10.90 -12.83
CA TYR A 193 -28.07 -12.24 -13.32
C TYR A 193 -27.60 -13.40 -12.42
N PRO A 194 -26.33 -13.50 -11.98
CA PRO A 194 -25.92 -14.59 -11.08
C PRO A 194 -26.60 -14.55 -9.72
N PHE A 195 -26.99 -13.36 -9.22
CA PHE A 195 -27.77 -13.26 -7.97
C PHE A 195 -29.22 -13.72 -8.12
N PHE A 196 -29.84 -13.48 -9.28
CA PHE A 196 -31.17 -13.98 -9.60
C PHE A 196 -31.18 -15.51 -9.72
N VAL A 197 -30.18 -16.08 -10.42
CA VAL A 197 -30.08 -17.53 -10.59
C VAL A 197 -29.81 -18.25 -9.27
N SER A 198 -28.97 -17.70 -8.40
CA SER A 198 -28.70 -18.27 -7.08
C SER A 198 -29.88 -18.11 -6.12
N GLY A 199 -30.66 -17.02 -6.23
CA GLY A 199 -31.87 -16.80 -5.44
C GLY A 199 -33.03 -17.70 -5.87
N ALA A 200 -33.21 -17.93 -7.15
CA ALA A 200 -34.25 -18.84 -7.68
C ALA A 200 -33.96 -20.32 -7.33
N GLY A 201 -32.68 -20.72 -7.30
CA GLY A 201 -32.26 -22.07 -6.88
C GLY A 201 -32.46 -22.39 -5.39
N LEU A 202 -32.76 -21.37 -4.57
CA LEU A 202 -33.07 -21.54 -3.13
C LEU A 202 -34.57 -21.62 -2.84
N LEU A 203 -35.42 -21.42 -3.85
CA LEU A 203 -36.90 -21.46 -3.75
C LEU A 203 -37.52 -22.75 -4.32
N ILE A 204 -36.71 -23.65 -4.89
CA ILE A 204 -37.06 -24.99 -5.34
C ILE A 204 -36.46 -26.02 -4.37
#